data_1c11a033998b55b6c095735a26e9d4d5
#
_entry.id   1c11a033998b55b6c095735a26e9d4d5
#
_cell.length_a   1.000
_cell.length_b   1.000
_cell.length_c   1.000
_cell.angle_alpha   90.00
_cell.angle_beta   90.00
_cell.angle_gamma   90.00
#
_symmetry.space_group_name_H-M   'P 1'
#
loop_
_entity.id
_entity.type
_entity.pdbx_description
1 polymer ?
#
loop_
_entity_poly.entity_id
_entity_poly.type
_entity_poly.pdbx_seq_one_letter_code
_entity_poly.pdbx_strand_id
1 'polypeptide(L)'
;CEVGICVVRNGEVVETRSWLVQPKENLYSYWNMQCHGIRPEDTEHSPSFPEVWKEIERLYLDEFDTFVAHNAPFDRSCLEHSAKLYHLHLPEINWQCSLKTARQVYDFGCNTLGYLCEQLGIPEGTHHRAGDDAEMCARLFLKENKDTESTIVTKI
;
A
#
# COMPACT_ATOMS: atom_id res chain seq x y z
N CYS A 1 -8.95 -5.59 8.12
CA CYS A 1 -8.13 -4.68 7.29
C CYS A 1 -6.70 -5.21 7.22
N GLU A 2 -5.92 -4.72 6.28
CA GLU A 2 -4.51 -5.07 6.12
C GLU A 2 -3.74 -3.84 5.62
N VAL A 3 -2.50 -3.67 6.09
CA VAL A 3 -1.54 -2.67 5.57
C VAL A 3 -0.37 -3.42 4.97
N GLY A 4 0.04 -3.07 3.77
CA GLY A 4 1.20 -3.62 3.08
C GLY A 4 2.23 -2.55 2.79
N ILE A 5 3.50 -2.89 2.96
CA ILE A 5 4.65 -2.04 2.60
C ILE A 5 5.65 -2.86 1.83
N CYS A 6 6.13 -2.29 0.74
CA CYS A 6 7.24 -2.81 -0.04
C CYS A 6 8.34 -1.76 -0.11
N VAL A 7 9.54 -2.13 0.29
CA VAL A 7 10.71 -1.24 0.31
C VAL A 7 11.51 -1.44 -0.96
N VAL A 8 11.80 -0.32 -1.63
CA VAL A 8 12.67 -0.27 -2.81
C VAL A 8 13.96 0.46 -2.46
N ARG A 9 15.11 -0.14 -2.76
CA ARG A 9 16.44 0.48 -2.64
C ARG A 9 17.25 0.23 -3.90
N ASN A 10 17.90 1.26 -4.40
CA ASN A 10 18.79 1.17 -5.57
C ASN A 10 18.12 0.47 -6.78
N GLY A 11 16.83 0.73 -7.00
CA GLY A 11 16.08 0.15 -8.11
C GLY A 11 15.64 -1.31 -7.92
N GLU A 12 15.75 -1.86 -6.71
CA GLU A 12 15.38 -3.23 -6.39
C GLU A 12 14.39 -3.29 -5.21
N VAL A 13 13.48 -4.25 -5.26
CA VAL A 13 12.63 -4.60 -4.12
C VAL A 13 13.48 -5.37 -3.12
N VAL A 14 13.60 -4.85 -1.89
CA VAL A 14 14.44 -5.44 -0.84
C VAL A 14 13.65 -6.03 0.32
N GLU A 15 12.43 -5.59 0.54
CA GLU A 15 11.56 -6.07 1.61
C GLU A 15 10.10 -5.91 1.20
N THR A 16 9.28 -6.90 1.52
CA THR A 16 7.81 -6.79 1.50
C THR A 16 7.27 -7.28 2.83
N ARG A 17 6.41 -6.49 3.45
CA ARG A 17 5.78 -6.81 4.74
C ARG A 17 4.33 -6.40 4.74
N SER A 18 3.51 -7.17 5.45
CA SER A 18 2.11 -6.80 5.71
C SER A 18 1.70 -7.04 7.16
N TRP A 19 0.71 -6.31 7.60
CA TRP A 19 0.09 -6.41 8.92
C TRP A 19 -1.41 -6.52 8.76
N LEU A 20 -1.98 -7.59 9.30
CA LEU A 20 -3.42 -7.59 9.57
C LEU A 20 -3.72 -6.59 10.68
N VAL A 21 -4.77 -5.82 10.50
CA VAL A 21 -5.18 -4.76 11.43
C VAL A 21 -6.59 -5.04 11.90
N GLN A 22 -6.79 -5.14 13.21
CA GLN A 22 -8.13 -5.17 13.76
C GLN A 22 -8.76 -3.77 13.65
N PRO A 23 -9.85 -3.59 12.90
CA PRO A 23 -10.55 -2.31 12.87
C PRO A 23 -11.24 -2.05 14.22
N LYS A 24 -11.60 -0.81 14.46
CA LYS A 24 -12.30 -0.42 15.69
C LYS A 24 -13.57 -1.26 15.84
N GLU A 25 -13.74 -1.83 17.05
CA GLU A 25 -14.85 -2.74 17.38
C GLU A 25 -14.92 -4.00 16.48
N ASN A 26 -13.87 -4.29 15.74
CA ASN A 26 -13.78 -5.39 14.77
C ASN A 26 -14.94 -5.40 13.74
N LEU A 27 -15.40 -4.20 13.34
CA LEU A 27 -16.51 -4.03 12.42
C LEU A 27 -16.05 -3.95 10.97
N TYR A 28 -16.72 -4.69 10.10
CA TYR A 28 -16.46 -4.74 8.67
C TYR A 28 -17.70 -4.41 7.85
N SER A 29 -17.50 -3.67 6.78
CA SER A 29 -18.51 -3.53 5.73
C SER A 29 -18.59 -4.82 4.91
N TYR A 30 -19.78 -5.27 4.59
CA TYR A 30 -20.01 -6.42 3.71
C TYR A 30 -19.25 -6.27 2.38
N TRP A 31 -19.30 -5.10 1.76
CA TRP A 31 -18.65 -4.84 0.48
C TRP A 31 -17.12 -4.93 0.57
N ASN A 32 -16.53 -4.44 1.66
CA ASN A 32 -15.10 -4.53 1.87
C ASN A 32 -14.66 -6.00 2.01
N MET A 33 -15.41 -6.80 2.78
CA MET A 33 -15.14 -8.23 2.91
C MET A 33 -15.22 -8.98 1.57
N GLN A 34 -16.15 -8.60 0.69
CA GLN A 34 -16.23 -9.18 -0.64
C GLN A 34 -15.02 -8.79 -1.52
N CYS A 35 -14.43 -7.61 -1.29
CA CYS A 35 -13.28 -7.13 -2.06
C CYS A 35 -11.98 -7.81 -1.63
N HIS A 36 -11.64 -7.78 -0.35
CA HIS A 36 -10.33 -8.22 0.16
C HIS A 36 -10.35 -9.58 0.87
N GLY A 37 -11.53 -10.19 1.06
CA GLY A 37 -11.68 -11.52 1.68
C GLY A 37 -11.42 -11.59 3.18
N ILE A 38 -10.91 -10.53 3.82
CA ILE A 38 -10.60 -10.50 5.26
C ILE A 38 -11.90 -10.34 6.05
N ARG A 39 -12.08 -11.19 7.06
CA ARG A 39 -13.27 -11.25 7.92
C ARG A 39 -12.93 -10.87 9.36
N PRO A 40 -13.93 -10.60 10.21
CA PRO A 40 -13.70 -10.33 11.64
C PRO A 40 -12.88 -11.40 12.35
N GLU A 41 -13.09 -12.68 12.00
CA GLU A 41 -12.38 -13.81 12.59
C GLU A 41 -10.87 -13.78 12.28
N ASP A 42 -10.49 -13.25 11.11
CA ASP A 42 -9.08 -13.17 10.69
C ASP A 42 -8.29 -12.12 11.46
N THR A 43 -8.98 -11.14 12.04
CA THR A 43 -8.37 -9.99 12.74
C THR A 43 -8.72 -9.90 14.22
N GLU A 44 -9.39 -10.89 14.78
CA GLU A 44 -9.83 -10.90 16.18
C GLU A 44 -8.67 -10.71 17.16
N HIS A 45 -7.49 -11.22 16.81
CA HIS A 45 -6.27 -11.13 17.62
C HIS A 45 -5.18 -10.27 16.98
N SER A 46 -5.50 -9.54 15.92
CA SER A 46 -4.56 -8.66 15.24
C SER A 46 -4.39 -7.35 16.01
N PRO A 47 -3.23 -6.69 15.88
CA PRO A 47 -3.01 -5.39 16.50
C PRO A 47 -3.99 -4.34 15.93
N SER A 48 -4.24 -3.33 16.72
CA SER A 48 -5.00 -2.14 16.29
C SER A 48 -4.18 -1.27 15.33
N PHE A 49 -4.86 -0.37 14.60
CA PHE A 49 -4.17 0.56 13.71
C PHE A 49 -3.08 1.40 14.41
N PRO A 50 -3.28 1.97 15.62
CA PRO A 50 -2.21 2.68 16.34
C PRO A 50 -0.96 1.85 16.61
N GLU A 51 -1.11 0.58 16.91
CA GLU A 51 0.02 -0.31 17.18
C GLU A 51 0.81 -0.60 15.90
N VAL A 52 0.10 -0.90 14.81
CA VAL A 52 0.71 -1.12 13.49
C VAL A 52 1.38 0.17 12.98
N TRP A 53 0.71 1.33 13.12
CA TRP A 53 1.27 2.59 12.69
C TRP A 53 2.56 2.93 13.44
N LYS A 54 2.61 2.75 14.75
CA LYS A 54 3.82 2.95 15.55
C LYS A 54 4.98 2.06 15.10
N GLU A 55 4.69 0.82 14.70
CA GLU A 55 5.70 -0.06 14.14
C GLU A 55 6.21 0.45 12.78
N ILE A 56 5.31 0.90 11.90
CA ILE A 56 5.64 1.49 10.60
C ILE A 56 6.52 2.73 10.77
N GLU A 57 6.14 3.64 11.67
CA GLU A 57 6.94 4.83 11.99
C GLU A 57 8.37 4.43 12.39
N ARG A 58 8.50 3.54 13.34
CA ARG A 58 9.81 3.07 13.85
C ARG A 58 10.67 2.39 12.79
N LEU A 59 10.04 1.65 11.86
CA LEU A 59 10.78 0.87 10.87
C LEU A 59 11.19 1.69 9.64
N TYR A 60 10.37 2.68 9.27
CA TYR A 60 10.50 3.27 7.93
C TYR A 60 10.60 4.79 7.92
N LEU A 61 9.93 5.52 8.82
CA LEU A 61 9.81 6.98 8.67
C LEU A 61 11.09 7.76 9.04
N ASP A 62 12.03 7.16 9.73
CA ASP A 62 13.35 7.78 9.94
C ASP A 62 14.20 7.75 8.65
N GLU A 63 13.89 6.84 7.72
CA GLU A 63 14.67 6.65 6.50
C GLU A 63 13.93 7.13 5.24
N PHE A 64 12.60 7.03 5.22
CA PHE A 64 11.78 7.32 4.04
C PHE A 64 10.75 8.42 4.35
N ASP A 65 10.71 9.44 3.51
CA ASP A 65 9.72 10.53 3.55
C ASP A 65 8.67 10.44 2.45
N THR A 66 8.83 9.51 1.51
CA THR A 66 8.00 9.39 0.32
C THR A 66 7.32 8.03 0.25
N PHE A 67 5.99 8.06 0.18
CA PHE A 67 5.16 6.87 -0.07
C PHE A 67 4.66 6.87 -1.51
N VAL A 68 4.72 5.69 -2.13
CA VAL A 68 4.16 5.47 -3.47
C VAL A 68 2.98 4.51 -3.35
N ALA A 69 1.88 4.84 -4.00
CA ALA A 69 0.73 3.93 -4.08
C ALA A 69 0.07 3.98 -5.46
N HIS A 70 -0.58 2.89 -5.86
CA HIS A 70 -1.39 2.85 -7.06
C HIS A 70 -2.79 3.39 -6.77
N ASN A 71 -3.07 4.63 -7.17
CA ASN A 71 -4.16 5.49 -6.74
C ASN A 71 -3.93 6.08 -5.33
N ALA A 72 -2.76 6.68 -5.11
CA ALA A 72 -2.32 7.25 -3.84
C ALA A 72 -3.35 8.13 -3.08
N PRO A 73 -4.25 8.91 -3.73
CA PRO A 73 -5.30 9.62 -3.02
C PRO A 73 -6.21 8.72 -2.18
N PHE A 74 -6.45 7.49 -2.62
CA PHE A 74 -7.26 6.52 -1.88
C PHE A 74 -6.52 6.04 -0.62
N ASP A 75 -5.28 5.58 -0.77
CA ASP A 75 -4.47 5.07 0.35
C ASP A 75 -4.20 6.17 1.38
N ARG A 76 -3.88 7.38 0.91
CA ARG A 76 -3.76 8.57 1.76
C ARG A 76 -5.04 8.84 2.56
N SER A 77 -6.20 8.82 1.90
CA SER A 77 -7.50 9.02 2.56
C SER A 77 -7.79 7.96 3.62
N CYS A 78 -7.47 6.69 3.34
CA CYS A 78 -7.62 5.60 4.31
C CYS A 78 -6.72 5.82 5.54
N LEU A 79 -5.46 6.21 5.34
CA LEU A 79 -4.51 6.51 6.40
C LEU A 79 -4.97 7.68 7.26
N GLU A 80 -5.33 8.81 6.64
CA GLU A 80 -5.81 10.01 7.32
C GLU A 80 -7.10 9.75 8.10
N HIS A 81 -8.03 8.97 7.53
CA HIS A 81 -9.27 8.60 8.20
C HIS A 81 -9.02 7.70 9.41
N SER A 82 -8.15 6.71 9.27
CA SER A 82 -7.75 5.83 10.37
C SER A 82 -7.07 6.61 11.49
N ALA A 83 -6.14 7.48 11.16
CA ALA A 83 -5.48 8.35 12.14
C ALA A 83 -6.47 9.23 12.90
N LYS A 84 -7.42 9.85 12.19
CA LYS A 84 -8.47 10.68 12.80
C LYS A 84 -9.36 9.86 13.74
N LEU A 85 -9.70 8.62 13.37
CA LEU A 85 -10.54 7.73 14.18
C LEU A 85 -9.90 7.40 15.54
N TYR A 86 -8.57 7.34 15.58
CA TYR A 86 -7.80 7.03 16.78
C TYR A 86 -7.11 8.25 17.41
N HIS A 87 -7.42 9.46 16.94
CA HIS A 87 -6.81 10.72 17.41
C HIS A 87 -5.27 10.72 17.31
N LEU A 88 -4.73 10.10 16.28
CA LEU A 88 -3.30 10.09 15.99
C LEU A 88 -2.90 11.31 15.16
N HIS A 89 -1.70 11.80 15.41
CA HIS A 89 -1.06 12.77 14.54
C HIS A 89 -0.14 12.02 13.57
N LEU A 90 -0.35 12.24 12.28
CA LEU A 90 0.52 11.70 11.25
C LEU A 90 1.63 12.71 10.93
N PRO A 91 2.87 12.27 10.68
CA PRO A 91 3.89 13.11 10.12
C PRO A 91 3.53 13.57 8.70
N GLU A 92 4.24 14.55 8.19
CA GLU A 92 4.12 14.93 6.78
C GLU A 92 4.75 13.84 5.90
N ILE A 93 3.96 13.32 4.97
CA ILE A 93 4.36 12.27 4.04
C ILE A 93 4.21 12.78 2.62
N ASN A 94 5.26 12.67 1.82
CA ASN A 94 5.20 12.92 0.39
C ASN A 94 4.54 11.73 -0.31
N TRP A 95 3.51 11.99 -1.12
CA TRP A 95 2.81 10.94 -1.87
C TRP A 95 3.12 11.01 -3.35
N GLN A 96 3.53 9.87 -3.91
CA GLN A 96 3.60 9.65 -5.35
C GLN A 96 2.54 8.65 -5.78
N CYS A 97 2.03 8.79 -6.99
CA CYS A 97 0.92 7.99 -7.50
C CYS A 97 1.32 7.29 -8.80
N SER A 98 1.58 5.99 -8.73
CA SER A 98 1.95 5.19 -9.92
C SER A 98 0.81 5.15 -10.95
N LEU A 99 -0.45 5.17 -10.55
CA LEU A 99 -1.57 5.30 -11.50
C LEU A 99 -1.49 6.59 -12.34
N LYS A 100 -1.09 7.72 -11.73
CA LYS A 100 -0.92 8.98 -12.45
C LYS A 100 0.25 8.89 -13.43
N THR A 101 1.34 8.30 -13.01
CA THR A 101 2.52 8.07 -13.86
C THR A 101 2.20 7.11 -14.99
N ALA A 102 1.53 5.98 -14.70
CA ALA A 102 1.14 5.02 -15.73
C ALA A 102 0.33 5.65 -16.87
N ARG A 103 -0.64 6.51 -16.54
CA ARG A 103 -1.44 7.26 -17.53
C ARG A 103 -0.64 8.23 -18.40
N GLN A 104 0.54 8.62 -17.96
CA GLN A 104 1.43 9.50 -18.73
C GLN A 104 2.42 8.72 -19.59
N VAL A 105 2.81 7.54 -19.13
CA VAL A 105 3.88 6.72 -19.74
C VAL A 105 3.31 5.68 -20.71
N TYR A 106 2.14 5.14 -20.41
CA TYR A 106 1.53 4.05 -21.17
C TYR A 106 0.22 4.48 -21.83
N ASP A 107 0.03 4.06 -23.06
CA ASP A 107 -1.23 4.22 -23.82
C ASP A 107 -2.06 2.94 -23.76
N PHE A 108 -2.40 2.52 -22.53
CA PHE A 108 -3.26 1.35 -22.30
C PHE A 108 -4.72 1.75 -22.08
N GLY A 109 -5.65 0.92 -22.54
CA GLY A 109 -7.08 1.16 -22.36
C GLY A 109 -7.56 1.01 -20.91
N CYS A 110 -6.78 0.37 -20.06
CA CYS A 110 -7.04 0.19 -18.63
C CYS A 110 -5.76 0.42 -17.83
N ASN A 111 -5.88 1.05 -16.66
CA ASN A 111 -4.75 1.35 -15.79
C ASN A 111 -4.96 0.80 -14.36
N THR A 112 -5.70 -0.28 -14.19
CA THR A 112 -5.73 -1.00 -12.91
C THR A 112 -4.39 -1.68 -12.67
N LEU A 113 -4.01 -1.84 -11.40
CA LEU A 113 -2.70 -2.41 -11.04
C LEU A 113 -2.48 -3.78 -11.67
N GLY A 114 -3.44 -4.71 -11.52
CA GLY A 114 -3.35 -6.06 -12.11
C GLY A 114 -3.20 -6.01 -13.64
N TYR A 115 -4.03 -5.23 -14.34
CA TYR A 115 -3.93 -5.10 -15.79
C TYR A 115 -2.55 -4.58 -16.24
N LEU A 116 -2.03 -3.54 -15.58
CA LEU A 116 -0.70 -3.01 -15.91
C LEU A 116 0.40 -4.04 -15.65
N CYS A 117 0.31 -4.77 -14.53
CA CYS A 117 1.27 -5.83 -14.23
C CYS A 117 1.25 -6.94 -15.29
N GLU A 118 0.07 -7.39 -15.71
CA GLU A 118 -0.10 -8.36 -16.79
C GLU A 118 0.55 -7.87 -18.09
N GLN A 119 0.19 -6.65 -18.54
CA GLN A 119 0.72 -6.08 -19.80
C GLN A 119 2.25 -5.87 -19.78
N LEU A 120 2.80 -5.60 -18.61
CA LEU A 120 4.23 -5.31 -18.44
C LEU A 120 5.05 -6.53 -18.01
N GLY A 121 4.43 -7.71 -17.88
CA GLY A 121 5.09 -8.94 -17.44
C GLY A 121 5.64 -8.84 -16.02
N ILE A 122 4.97 -8.10 -15.14
CA ILE A 122 5.26 -8.03 -13.71
C ILE A 122 4.54 -9.22 -13.05
N PRO A 123 5.24 -10.03 -12.23
CA PRO A 123 4.61 -11.13 -11.53
C PRO A 123 3.43 -10.66 -10.68
N GLU A 124 2.30 -11.32 -10.81
CA GLU A 124 1.13 -11.08 -9.98
C GLU A 124 1.24 -11.88 -8.69
N GLY A 125 0.92 -11.23 -7.58
CA GLY A 125 0.70 -11.86 -6.29
C GLY A 125 -0.75 -12.29 -6.09
N THR A 126 -1.13 -12.54 -4.85
CA THR A 126 -2.53 -12.77 -4.48
C THR A 126 -3.26 -11.43 -4.46
N HIS A 127 -4.09 -11.17 -5.46
CA HIS A 127 -4.86 -9.93 -5.55
C HIS A 127 -5.63 -9.62 -4.26
N HIS A 128 -5.68 -8.32 -3.91
CA HIS A 128 -6.32 -7.79 -2.71
C HIS A 128 -5.69 -8.23 -1.38
N ARG A 129 -4.42 -8.70 -1.42
CA ARG A 129 -3.55 -8.80 -0.24
C ARG A 129 -2.61 -7.60 -0.26
N ALA A 130 -2.63 -6.82 0.81
CA ALA A 130 -1.95 -5.53 0.82
C ALA A 130 -0.43 -5.62 0.57
N GLY A 131 0.23 -6.69 1.06
CA GLY A 131 1.65 -6.93 0.79
C GLY A 131 1.93 -7.19 -0.70
N ASP A 132 1.14 -8.07 -1.32
CA ASP A 132 1.29 -8.41 -2.72
C ASP A 132 0.99 -7.20 -3.63
N ASP A 133 -0.08 -6.45 -3.33
CA ASP A 133 -0.42 -5.22 -4.06
C ASP A 133 0.68 -4.15 -3.91
N ALA A 134 1.31 -4.04 -2.73
CA ALA A 134 2.43 -3.13 -2.50
C ALA A 134 3.66 -3.54 -3.33
N GLU A 135 3.97 -4.83 -3.42
CA GLU A 135 5.07 -5.32 -4.25
C GLU A 135 4.80 -5.13 -5.74
N MET A 136 3.59 -5.44 -6.20
CA MET A 136 3.18 -5.18 -7.60
C MET A 136 3.31 -3.70 -7.94
N CYS A 137 2.84 -2.81 -7.06
CA CYS A 137 2.97 -1.36 -7.22
C CYS A 137 4.44 -0.92 -7.23
N ALA A 138 5.29 -1.48 -6.38
CA ALA A 138 6.72 -1.19 -6.35
C ALA A 138 7.40 -1.58 -7.66
N ARG A 139 7.14 -2.78 -8.17
CA ARG A 139 7.69 -3.26 -9.45
C ARG A 139 7.19 -2.44 -10.64
N LEU A 140 5.92 -2.02 -10.63
CA LEU A 140 5.37 -1.11 -11.62
C LEU A 140 6.08 0.25 -11.56
N PHE A 141 6.20 0.83 -10.37
CA PHE A 141 6.87 2.10 -10.16
C PHE A 141 8.33 2.10 -10.63
N LEU A 142 9.05 0.99 -10.42
CA LEU A 142 10.41 0.82 -10.93
C LEU A 142 10.47 0.79 -12.46
N LYS A 143 9.48 0.21 -13.12
CA LYS A 143 9.39 0.26 -14.59
C LYS A 143 9.06 1.64 -15.12
N GLU A 144 8.23 2.40 -14.41
CA GLU A 144 7.86 3.77 -14.74
C GLU A 144 9.02 4.75 -14.55
N ASN A 145 9.88 4.47 -13.55
CA ASN A 145 10.95 5.38 -13.11
C ASN A 145 12.26 4.61 -12.98
N LYS A 146 12.91 4.33 -14.11
CA LYS A 146 14.13 3.51 -14.18
C LYS A 146 15.30 3.99 -13.30
N ASP A 147 15.29 5.24 -12.89
CA ASP A 147 16.37 5.91 -12.15
C ASP A 147 16.00 6.19 -10.67
N THR A 148 15.00 5.50 -10.12
CA THR A 148 14.58 5.71 -8.72
C THR A 148 15.61 5.14 -7.76
N GLU A 149 16.22 5.99 -6.92
CA GLU A 149 17.30 5.59 -6.01
C GLU A 149 16.81 4.83 -4.78
N SER A 150 15.88 5.40 -4.01
CA SER A 150 15.28 4.74 -2.83
C SER A 150 13.86 5.24 -2.59
N THR A 151 12.93 4.34 -2.35
CA THR A 151 11.52 4.68 -2.18
C THR A 151 10.80 3.63 -1.35
N ILE A 152 9.81 4.04 -0.60
CA ILE A 152 8.86 3.15 0.07
C ILE A 152 7.56 3.11 -0.72
N VAL A 153 7.03 1.92 -0.94
CA VAL A 153 5.74 1.70 -1.60
C VAL A 153 4.76 1.10 -0.60
N THR A 154 3.59 1.68 -0.50
CA THR A 154 2.56 1.26 0.47
C THR A 154 1.23 0.96 -0.19
N LYS A 155 0.47 0.07 0.43
CA LYS A 155 -0.94 -0.17 0.21
C LYS A 155 -1.66 -0.24 1.56
N ILE A 156 -2.73 0.53 1.71
CA ILE A 156 -3.52 0.64 2.95
C ILE A 156 -4.98 0.27 2.70
#